data_591ae3a84a396fce84316c56db34e5a6
#
_entry.id   591ae3a84a396fce84316c56db34e5a6
#
_cell.length_a   1.000
_cell.length_b   1.000
_cell.length_c   1.000
_cell.angle_alpha   90.00
_cell.angle_beta   90.00
_cell.angle_gamma   90.00
#
_symmetry.space_group_name_H-M   'P 1'
#
loop_
_entity.id
_entity.type
_entity.pdbx_description
1 polymer ?
#
loop_
_entity_poly.entity_id
_entity_poly.type
_entity_poly.pdbx_seq_one_letter_code
_entity_poly.pdbx_strand_id
1 'polypeptide(L)'
;MIKRLLSFLDASPVNFLAVKNIADTLLANGFRRVDPSQPLGEVKSGDRFFVTKNDSSVFAFRIGNKPIADAGFHMICAHCDSPTFRIKPNAEMLTEGGIVKLNTEVYGSPIMSTWFDRPLTLAGRVIVRGEDVMQPQTLLLHIKRPLLQISNLAIHFNRQVNDGVALSKQKDVLPLLGQITSQLEAGNLLMNVILEELNSNAAGRELCAKDILDFDLYLADATPACTFGVHNEFISSGRLDDLSMCYAGLEALIASDTTDTTQVLALFDNEETGSQTKQGAGSPFLSFMLKRIALAQSNTEEAYYQAVERAFMISADNAHAWHPNYPEKYDPTNHPMLGGGPVIKFNAAQKYASDAVSAAVFAGLCEKAGVPCQRFVNHSDVAGGSTLGNILASSIPLRGVDMGNAILAMHSCRETGSVADHVFCVKVFTEFYS
;
A
#
# COMPACT_ATOMS: atom_id res chain seq x y z
N MET A 1 -5.78 5.40 -18.43
CA MET A 1 -5.93 4.97 -17.02
C MET A 1 -5.18 3.66 -16.75
N ILE A 2 -5.57 2.48 -17.24
CA ILE A 2 -4.94 1.19 -16.87
C ILE A 2 -3.43 1.13 -17.08
N LYS A 3 -2.91 1.57 -18.23
CA LYS A 3 -1.46 1.60 -18.45
C LYS A 3 -0.69 2.40 -17.39
N ARG A 4 -1.29 3.48 -16.86
CA ARG A 4 -0.68 4.28 -15.79
C ARG A 4 -0.68 3.52 -14.47
N LEU A 5 -1.77 2.81 -14.14
CA LEU A 5 -1.82 1.93 -12.98
C LEU A 5 -0.72 0.85 -13.05
N LEU A 6 -0.61 0.12 -14.18
CA LEU A 6 0.40 -0.92 -14.35
C LEU A 6 1.82 -0.35 -14.18
N SER A 7 2.09 0.81 -14.81
CA SER A 7 3.39 1.49 -14.65
C SER A 7 3.67 1.93 -13.21
N PHE A 8 2.65 2.38 -12.49
CA PHE A 8 2.77 2.74 -11.07
C PHE A 8 3.07 1.50 -10.20
N LEU A 9 2.37 0.38 -10.43
CA LEU A 9 2.60 -0.88 -9.72
C LEU A 9 4.03 -1.40 -9.96
N ASP A 10 4.52 -1.36 -11.19
CA ASP A 10 5.88 -1.77 -11.55
C ASP A 10 6.95 -0.86 -10.92
N ALA A 11 6.69 0.44 -10.85
CA ALA A 11 7.59 1.40 -10.22
C ALA A 11 7.55 1.37 -8.68
N SER A 12 6.55 0.70 -8.09
CA SER A 12 6.26 0.70 -6.66
C SER A 12 6.35 -0.70 -6.03
N PRO A 13 7.50 -1.38 -6.10
CA PRO A 13 7.67 -2.74 -5.60
C PRO A 13 7.53 -2.87 -4.08
N VAL A 14 7.67 -1.76 -3.34
CA VAL A 14 7.53 -1.66 -1.88
C VAL A 14 7.00 -0.28 -1.48
N ASN A 15 6.52 -0.17 -0.23
CA ASN A 15 5.93 1.06 0.35
C ASN A 15 6.77 2.33 0.15
N PHE A 16 8.09 2.29 0.38
CA PHE A 16 8.98 3.47 0.23
C PHE A 16 8.97 4.02 -1.21
N LEU A 17 9.00 3.12 -2.20
CA LEU A 17 8.96 3.50 -3.61
C LEU A 17 7.55 3.94 -4.04
N ALA A 18 6.50 3.33 -3.48
CA ALA A 18 5.13 3.76 -3.70
C ALA A 18 4.93 5.21 -3.21
N VAL A 19 5.35 5.51 -1.98
CA VAL A 19 5.28 6.87 -1.40
C VAL A 19 6.10 7.87 -2.20
N LYS A 20 7.32 7.49 -2.64
CA LYS A 20 8.13 8.35 -3.52
C LYS A 20 7.38 8.69 -4.82
N ASN A 21 6.84 7.68 -5.51
CA ASN A 21 6.14 7.88 -6.79
C ASN A 21 4.87 8.72 -6.63
N ILE A 22 4.14 8.53 -5.51
CA ILE A 22 2.98 9.35 -5.16
C ILE A 22 3.42 10.79 -4.88
N ALA A 23 4.48 11.00 -4.08
CA ALA A 23 5.01 12.33 -3.77
C ALA A 23 5.48 13.06 -5.03
N ASP A 24 6.21 12.38 -5.92
CA ASP A 24 6.65 12.96 -7.20
C ASP A 24 5.44 13.36 -8.07
N THR A 25 4.41 12.52 -8.09
CA THR A 25 3.17 12.80 -8.84
C THR A 25 2.43 14.00 -8.25
N LEU A 26 2.36 14.11 -6.91
CA LEU A 26 1.77 15.27 -6.23
C LEU A 26 2.54 16.56 -6.54
N LEU A 27 3.89 16.52 -6.47
CA LEU A 27 4.75 17.67 -6.82
C LEU A 27 4.51 18.11 -8.27
N ALA A 28 4.47 17.17 -9.22
CA ALA A 28 4.22 17.44 -10.63
C ALA A 28 2.82 18.06 -10.89
N ASN A 29 1.87 17.87 -9.96
CA ASN A 29 0.52 18.42 -10.02
C ASN A 29 0.29 19.61 -9.07
N GLY A 30 1.37 20.30 -8.66
CA GLY A 30 1.31 21.57 -7.95
C GLY A 30 1.04 21.46 -6.44
N PHE A 31 1.18 20.28 -5.85
CA PHE A 31 1.20 20.14 -4.40
C PHE A 31 2.61 20.46 -3.87
N ARG A 32 2.72 21.22 -2.80
CA ARG A 32 4.01 21.47 -2.12
C ARG A 32 4.25 20.46 -1.00
N ARG A 33 5.45 19.97 -0.85
CA ARG A 33 5.84 19.19 0.33
C ARG A 33 6.00 20.10 1.54
N VAL A 34 5.46 19.71 2.68
CA VAL A 34 5.57 20.42 3.97
C VAL A 34 6.36 19.55 4.94
N ASP A 35 7.29 20.16 5.64
CA ASP A 35 7.97 19.52 6.77
C ASP A 35 7.06 19.58 8.00
N PRO A 36 6.61 18.46 8.56
CA PRO A 36 5.73 18.45 9.71
C PRO A 36 6.38 18.97 10.99
N SER A 37 7.71 19.11 11.05
CA SER A 37 8.43 19.71 12.18
C SER A 37 8.35 21.24 12.19
N GLN A 38 8.02 21.86 11.05
CA GLN A 38 7.89 23.31 10.91
C GLN A 38 6.46 23.80 11.11
N PRO A 39 6.23 25.06 11.48
CA PRO A 39 4.91 25.66 11.49
C PRO A 39 4.21 25.51 10.13
N LEU A 40 2.92 25.15 10.14
CA LEU A 40 2.14 25.02 8.89
C LEU A 40 1.96 26.39 8.20
N GLY A 41 1.94 27.45 8.99
CA GLY A 41 1.67 28.82 8.52
C GLY A 41 0.17 29.03 8.24
N GLU A 42 -0.13 30.14 7.55
CA GLU A 42 -1.49 30.42 7.07
C GLU A 42 -1.90 29.40 5.99
N VAL A 43 -3.12 28.92 6.07
CA VAL A 43 -3.71 27.95 5.14
C VAL A 43 -4.93 28.59 4.46
N LYS A 44 -4.88 28.69 3.13
CA LYS A 44 -5.90 29.37 2.30
C LYS A 44 -6.68 28.39 1.44
N SER A 45 -7.87 28.79 1.04
CA SER A 45 -8.65 28.07 0.03
C SER A 45 -7.83 27.81 -1.23
N GLY A 46 -7.89 26.58 -1.74
CA GLY A 46 -7.15 26.12 -2.91
C GLY A 46 -5.70 25.71 -2.65
N ASP A 47 -5.16 25.92 -1.44
CA ASP A 47 -3.83 25.45 -1.08
C ASP A 47 -3.74 23.92 -1.24
N ARG A 48 -2.63 23.47 -1.86
CA ARG A 48 -2.32 22.05 -2.07
C ARG A 48 -0.99 21.72 -1.43
N PHE A 49 -0.99 20.79 -0.49
CA PHE A 49 0.25 20.34 0.12
C PHE A 49 0.15 18.90 0.59
N PHE A 50 1.31 18.30 0.84
CA PHE A 50 1.38 16.97 1.44
C PHE A 50 2.54 16.88 2.42
N VAL A 51 2.43 15.89 3.31
CA VAL A 51 3.48 15.50 4.26
C VAL A 51 3.73 14.01 4.11
N THR A 52 4.96 13.57 4.42
CA THR A 52 5.30 12.14 4.54
C THR A 52 5.64 11.82 5.98
N LYS A 53 5.43 10.58 6.38
CA LYS A 53 5.89 10.06 7.66
C LYS A 53 6.70 8.79 7.42
N ASN A 54 7.93 8.74 7.98
CA ASN A 54 8.87 7.62 7.80
C ASN A 54 9.23 7.33 6.32
N ASP A 55 8.89 8.23 5.38
CA ASP A 55 8.96 8.02 3.91
C ASP A 55 8.22 6.75 3.42
N SER A 56 7.29 6.25 4.22
CA SER A 56 6.48 5.07 3.93
C SER A 56 4.97 5.30 4.03
N SER A 57 4.54 6.50 4.46
CA SER A 57 3.16 6.98 4.38
C SER A 57 3.11 8.41 3.88
N VAL A 58 1.99 8.82 3.26
CA VAL A 58 1.79 10.15 2.68
C VAL A 58 0.38 10.66 2.93
N PHE A 59 0.28 11.93 3.31
CA PHE A 59 -0.98 12.62 3.60
C PHE A 59 -1.05 13.88 2.76
N ALA A 60 -1.97 13.93 1.79
CA ALA A 60 -2.14 15.06 0.88
C ALA A 60 -3.45 15.78 1.15
N PHE A 61 -3.42 17.10 1.05
CA PHE A 61 -4.53 17.99 1.38
C PHE A 61 -4.74 18.99 0.24
N ARG A 62 -6.01 19.18 -0.15
CA ARG A 62 -6.46 20.34 -0.92
C ARG A 62 -7.51 21.07 -0.10
N ILE A 63 -7.21 22.31 0.24
CA ILE A 63 -8.03 23.11 1.17
C ILE A 63 -9.28 23.62 0.44
N GLY A 64 -10.43 23.40 1.04
CA GLY A 64 -11.73 23.79 0.51
C GLY A 64 -11.99 25.30 0.53
N ASN A 65 -13.06 25.74 -0.16
CA ASN A 65 -13.46 27.13 -0.25
C ASN A 65 -14.13 27.65 1.04
N LYS A 66 -14.77 26.75 1.81
CA LYS A 66 -15.38 27.10 3.09
C LYS A 66 -14.44 26.78 4.25
N PRO A 67 -14.62 27.49 5.39
CA PRO A 67 -13.94 27.10 6.63
C PRO A 67 -14.23 25.63 6.94
N ILE A 68 -13.23 24.90 7.42
CA ILE A 68 -13.38 23.47 7.71
C ILE A 68 -14.43 23.20 8.79
N ALA A 69 -14.62 24.14 9.73
CA ALA A 69 -15.68 24.06 10.74
C ALA A 69 -17.09 23.96 10.13
N ASP A 70 -17.28 24.51 8.93
CA ASP A 70 -18.57 24.53 8.24
C ASP A 70 -18.72 23.38 7.24
N ALA A 71 -17.64 22.96 6.60
CA ALA A 71 -17.63 21.99 5.48
C ALA A 71 -17.02 20.61 5.83
N GLY A 72 -16.12 20.53 6.81
CA GLY A 72 -15.46 19.28 7.21
C GLY A 72 -14.39 18.80 6.24
N PHE A 73 -14.17 17.48 6.26
CA PHE A 73 -13.17 16.79 5.44
C PHE A 73 -13.82 15.68 4.62
N HIS A 74 -13.51 15.61 3.33
CA HIS A 74 -13.72 14.43 2.51
C HIS A 74 -12.41 13.65 2.43
N MET A 75 -12.36 12.46 3.03
CA MET A 75 -11.13 11.70 3.17
C MET A 75 -11.20 10.37 2.43
N ILE A 76 -10.18 10.07 1.63
CA ILE A 76 -9.91 8.72 1.10
C ILE A 76 -8.67 8.22 1.82
N CYS A 77 -8.80 7.06 2.46
CA CYS A 77 -7.76 6.42 3.25
C CYS A 77 -7.46 5.03 2.68
N ALA A 78 -6.19 4.70 2.48
CA ALA A 78 -5.70 3.44 1.91
C ALA A 78 -4.33 3.10 2.52
N HIS A 79 -3.69 1.98 2.12
CA HIS A 79 -2.36 1.64 2.61
C HIS A 79 -1.36 1.33 1.50
N CYS A 80 -0.07 1.61 1.77
CA CYS A 80 1.02 1.50 0.81
C CYS A 80 1.82 0.21 0.94
N ASP A 81 1.72 -0.50 2.06
CA ASP A 81 2.41 -1.75 2.31
C ASP A 81 1.66 -2.94 1.71
N SER A 82 2.34 -4.06 1.58
CA SER A 82 1.78 -5.32 1.04
C SER A 82 2.56 -6.50 1.61
N PRO A 83 1.95 -7.70 1.72
CA PRO A 83 2.63 -8.87 2.24
C PRO A 83 3.83 -9.29 1.40
N THR A 84 4.94 -9.56 2.07
CA THR A 84 6.21 -9.90 1.43
C THR A 84 7.18 -10.56 2.42
N PHE A 85 8.48 -10.59 2.08
CA PHE A 85 9.57 -11.06 2.92
C PHE A 85 10.60 -9.95 3.12
N ARG A 86 10.86 -9.59 4.38
CA ARG A 86 11.89 -8.63 4.77
C ARG A 86 13.23 -9.34 4.93
N ILE A 87 14.29 -8.72 4.44
CA ILE A 87 15.66 -9.18 4.68
C ILE A 87 16.05 -8.88 6.13
N LYS A 88 16.57 -9.89 6.85
CA LYS A 88 17.05 -9.74 8.23
C LYS A 88 18.40 -9.02 8.25
N PRO A 89 18.78 -8.35 9.37
CA PRO A 89 20.05 -7.62 9.47
C PRO A 89 21.29 -8.45 9.14
N ASN A 90 21.40 -9.66 9.68
CA ASN A 90 22.43 -10.63 9.30
C ASN A 90 21.88 -11.53 8.19
N ALA A 91 21.98 -11.04 6.96
CA ALA A 91 21.21 -11.57 5.83
C ALA A 91 21.83 -12.83 5.19
N GLU A 92 23.14 -12.90 5.05
CA GLU A 92 23.77 -13.94 4.24
C GLU A 92 23.93 -15.25 4.99
N MET A 93 23.56 -16.33 4.32
CA MET A 93 23.70 -17.71 4.79
C MET A 93 24.46 -18.51 3.74
N LEU A 94 25.75 -18.74 3.99
CA LEU A 94 26.58 -19.60 3.13
C LEU A 94 26.24 -21.07 3.41
N THR A 95 26.03 -21.84 2.34
CA THR A 95 25.77 -23.28 2.39
C THR A 95 26.90 -24.08 1.75
N GLU A 96 26.84 -25.41 1.83
CA GLU A 96 27.74 -26.29 1.08
C GLU A 96 27.66 -26.00 -0.43
N GLY A 97 28.76 -26.15 -1.12
CA GLY A 97 28.87 -25.84 -2.54
C GLY A 97 28.95 -24.35 -2.87
N GLY A 98 29.14 -23.49 -1.86
CA GLY A 98 29.32 -22.05 -2.06
C GLY A 98 28.03 -21.29 -2.40
N ILE A 99 26.85 -21.89 -2.23
CA ILE A 99 25.57 -21.22 -2.48
C ILE A 99 25.27 -20.29 -1.31
N VAL A 100 24.98 -19.03 -1.62
CA VAL A 100 24.52 -18.01 -0.67
C VAL A 100 23.03 -17.83 -0.81
N LYS A 101 22.30 -17.95 0.28
CA LYS A 101 20.88 -17.60 0.40
C LYS A 101 20.70 -16.50 1.41
N LEU A 102 19.57 -15.78 1.33
CA LEU A 102 19.25 -14.71 2.25
C LEU A 102 18.31 -15.19 3.35
N ASN A 103 18.60 -14.76 4.58
CA ASN A 103 17.73 -14.95 5.73
C ASN A 103 16.62 -13.90 5.70
N THR A 104 15.38 -14.36 5.68
CA THR A 104 14.19 -13.50 5.54
C THR A 104 13.26 -13.65 6.75
N GLU A 105 12.42 -12.65 6.93
CA GLU A 105 11.30 -12.62 7.84
C GLU A 105 10.01 -12.34 7.07
N VAL A 106 8.94 -13.07 7.36
CA VAL A 106 7.65 -12.86 6.73
C VAL A 106 7.05 -11.54 7.23
N TYR A 107 6.67 -10.67 6.30
CA TYR A 107 5.95 -9.43 6.56
C TYR A 107 4.49 -9.59 6.13
N GLY A 108 3.54 -9.31 7.04
CA GLY A 108 2.12 -9.53 6.80
C GLY A 108 1.75 -11.01 6.72
N SER A 109 0.78 -11.33 5.88
CA SER A 109 0.25 -12.69 5.71
C SER A 109 0.28 -13.16 4.26
N PRO A 110 1.46 -13.30 3.60
CA PRO A 110 1.55 -13.71 2.20
C PRO A 110 1.11 -15.16 2.02
N ILE A 111 0.51 -15.48 0.86
CA ILE A 111 0.36 -16.87 0.40
C ILE A 111 1.75 -17.36 -0.02
N MET A 112 2.50 -17.92 0.93
CA MET A 112 3.93 -18.23 0.76
C MET A 112 4.23 -19.08 -0.47
N SER A 113 3.37 -20.06 -0.79
CA SER A 113 3.55 -20.97 -1.93
C SER A 113 3.60 -20.23 -3.29
N THR A 114 3.04 -19.06 -3.39
CA THR A 114 3.00 -18.28 -4.65
C THR A 114 4.33 -17.56 -4.95
N TRP A 115 5.26 -17.56 -4.00
CA TRP A 115 6.57 -16.94 -4.11
C TRP A 115 7.66 -17.88 -4.60
N PHE A 116 7.36 -19.18 -4.67
CA PHE A 116 8.33 -20.19 -5.14
C PHE A 116 8.47 -20.19 -6.66
N ASP A 117 9.66 -20.57 -7.13
CA ASP A 117 10.02 -20.76 -8.53
C ASP A 117 9.79 -19.54 -9.43
N ARG A 118 9.80 -18.34 -8.82
CA ARG A 118 9.59 -17.08 -9.52
C ARG A 118 10.87 -16.26 -9.56
N PRO A 119 11.06 -15.47 -10.63
CA PRO A 119 12.10 -14.45 -10.64
C PRO A 119 11.73 -13.36 -9.60
N LEU A 120 12.55 -13.22 -8.57
CA LEU A 120 12.38 -12.22 -7.52
C LEU A 120 13.51 -11.19 -7.58
N THR A 121 13.26 -10.03 -6.99
CA THR A 121 14.22 -8.96 -6.84
C THR A 121 14.17 -8.35 -5.44
N LEU A 122 15.04 -7.35 -5.20
CA LEU A 122 15.09 -6.57 -3.96
C LEU A 122 14.73 -5.11 -4.21
N ALA A 123 13.94 -4.57 -3.29
CA ALA A 123 13.65 -3.15 -3.24
C ALA A 123 13.49 -2.69 -1.78
N GLY A 124 13.67 -1.39 -1.55
CA GLY A 124 13.54 -0.82 -0.21
C GLY A 124 14.31 0.47 -0.05
N ARG A 125 14.82 0.67 1.17
CA ARG A 125 15.70 1.79 1.48
C ARG A 125 16.99 1.32 2.14
N VAL A 126 18.05 2.06 1.87
CA VAL A 126 19.37 1.91 2.48
C VAL A 126 19.68 3.19 3.25
N ILE A 127 20.12 3.05 4.48
CA ILE A 127 20.47 4.16 5.35
C ILE A 127 21.99 4.35 5.29
N VAL A 128 22.39 5.53 4.87
CA VAL A 128 23.82 5.90 4.79
C VAL A 128 24.15 7.00 5.77
N ARG A 129 25.45 7.15 6.05
CA ARG A 129 25.97 8.15 6.98
C ARG A 129 25.66 9.56 6.49
N GLY A 130 24.94 10.32 7.32
CA GLY A 130 24.71 11.75 7.17
C GLY A 130 25.82 12.58 7.83
N GLU A 131 25.63 13.90 7.82
CA GLU A 131 26.51 14.83 8.53
C GLU A 131 26.33 14.76 10.05
N ASP A 132 25.12 14.47 10.50
CA ASP A 132 24.74 14.29 11.91
C ASP A 132 24.25 12.87 12.14
N VAL A 133 24.63 12.28 13.28
CA VAL A 133 24.20 10.94 13.72
C VAL A 133 22.68 10.85 13.84
N MET A 134 22.00 11.93 14.24
CA MET A 134 20.53 11.98 14.36
C MET A 134 19.83 12.21 13.01
N GLN A 135 20.58 12.48 11.94
CA GLN A 135 20.07 12.75 10.60
C GLN A 135 20.80 11.91 9.53
N PRO A 136 20.69 10.58 9.60
CA PRO A 136 21.22 9.74 8.54
C PRO A 136 20.47 10.00 7.23
N GLN A 137 21.13 9.73 6.10
CA GLN A 137 20.51 9.89 4.79
C GLN A 137 19.83 8.59 4.37
N THR A 138 18.68 8.70 3.72
CA THR A 138 17.95 7.59 3.13
C THR A 138 18.16 7.56 1.62
N LEU A 139 18.58 6.43 1.09
CA LEU A 139 18.67 6.16 -0.34
C LEU A 139 17.68 5.04 -0.69
N LEU A 140 16.95 5.20 -1.78
CA LEU A 140 16.02 4.18 -2.26
C LEU A 140 16.76 3.20 -3.17
N LEU A 141 16.47 1.91 -3.00
CA LEU A 141 17.01 0.82 -3.80
C LEU A 141 15.87 0.15 -4.56
N HIS A 142 16.03 -0.04 -5.86
CA HIS A 142 15.14 -0.85 -6.70
C HIS A 142 15.95 -1.58 -7.75
N ILE A 143 16.29 -2.83 -7.50
CA ILE A 143 16.98 -3.67 -8.46
C ILE A 143 15.96 -4.20 -9.47
N LYS A 144 16.00 -3.72 -10.69
CA LYS A 144 14.97 -4.01 -11.71
C LYS A 144 15.14 -5.37 -12.41
N ARG A 145 16.31 -5.99 -12.30
CA ARG A 145 16.57 -7.32 -12.87
C ARG A 145 16.18 -8.44 -11.91
N PRO A 146 15.84 -9.64 -12.40
CA PRO A 146 15.77 -10.83 -11.57
C PRO A 146 17.11 -11.04 -10.83
N LEU A 147 17.04 -11.23 -9.51
CA LEU A 147 18.19 -11.37 -8.65
C LEU A 147 18.12 -12.64 -7.78
N LEU A 148 16.92 -13.02 -7.38
CA LEU A 148 16.66 -14.01 -6.34
C LEU A 148 15.64 -15.04 -6.81
N GLN A 149 15.65 -16.21 -6.19
CA GLN A 149 14.61 -17.21 -6.35
C GLN A 149 14.47 -18.06 -5.09
N ILE A 150 13.24 -18.30 -4.64
CA ILE A 150 12.92 -19.32 -3.66
C ILE A 150 12.58 -20.60 -4.44
N SER A 151 13.43 -21.60 -4.37
CA SER A 151 13.25 -22.84 -5.15
C SER A 151 12.47 -23.86 -4.37
N ASN A 152 11.48 -24.49 -5.01
CA ASN A 152 10.78 -25.65 -4.47
C ASN A 152 11.72 -26.86 -4.33
N LEU A 153 11.39 -27.74 -3.41
CA LEU A 153 11.98 -29.06 -3.37
C LEU A 153 11.35 -29.91 -4.50
N ALA A 154 12.20 -30.62 -5.27
CA ALA A 154 11.72 -31.46 -6.35
C ALA A 154 10.68 -32.49 -5.84
N ILE A 155 9.64 -32.74 -6.63
CA ILE A 155 8.55 -33.67 -6.29
C ILE A 155 9.05 -35.06 -5.87
N HIS A 156 10.20 -35.48 -6.38
CA HIS A 156 10.82 -36.77 -6.04
C HIS A 156 11.19 -36.89 -4.55
N PHE A 157 11.48 -35.76 -3.90
CA PHE A 157 11.78 -35.66 -2.48
C PHE A 157 10.61 -35.18 -1.62
N ASN A 158 9.50 -34.76 -2.26
CA ASN A 158 8.29 -34.29 -1.60
C ASN A 158 7.04 -34.73 -2.39
N ARG A 159 6.75 -36.03 -2.37
CA ARG A 159 5.64 -36.61 -3.19
C ARG A 159 4.26 -36.14 -2.76
N GLN A 160 4.12 -35.59 -1.54
CA GLN A 160 2.87 -35.10 -0.99
C GLN A 160 2.66 -33.60 -1.22
N VAL A 161 3.50 -32.94 -2.00
CA VAL A 161 3.44 -31.47 -2.21
C VAL A 161 2.07 -31.01 -2.68
N ASN A 162 1.35 -31.84 -3.47
CA ASN A 162 0.01 -31.51 -3.99
C ASN A 162 -1.12 -31.86 -3.01
N ASP A 163 -0.83 -32.57 -1.92
CA ASP A 163 -1.80 -32.93 -0.87
C ASP A 163 -1.85 -31.89 0.26
N GLY A 164 -1.04 -30.83 0.14
CA GLY A 164 -0.86 -29.75 1.11
C GLY A 164 0.34 -29.95 2.02
N VAL A 165 1.26 -29.00 2.00
CA VAL A 165 2.47 -29.00 2.82
C VAL A 165 2.52 -27.72 3.65
N ALA A 166 2.68 -27.89 4.97
CA ALA A 166 2.93 -26.77 5.86
C ALA A 166 4.33 -26.20 5.61
N LEU A 167 4.41 -24.96 5.17
CA LEU A 167 5.67 -24.26 4.91
C LEU A 167 6.24 -23.64 6.20
N SER A 168 7.52 -23.88 6.45
CA SER A 168 8.26 -23.24 7.53
C SER A 168 8.77 -21.86 7.10
N LYS A 169 8.34 -20.83 7.82
CA LYS A 169 8.81 -19.43 7.60
C LYS A 169 10.33 -19.29 7.79
N GLN A 170 10.95 -20.14 8.61
CA GLN A 170 12.38 -20.07 8.91
C GLN A 170 13.25 -20.90 7.96
N LYS A 171 12.67 -21.89 7.27
CA LYS A 171 13.46 -22.88 6.50
C LYS A 171 13.15 -22.83 4.99
N ASP A 172 11.87 -22.74 4.63
CA ASP A 172 11.44 -23.03 3.26
C ASP A 172 11.41 -21.79 2.35
N VAL A 173 11.36 -20.57 2.93
CA VAL A 173 11.19 -19.31 2.20
C VAL A 173 12.46 -18.46 2.12
N LEU A 174 13.62 -19.10 2.08
CA LEU A 174 14.93 -18.44 2.02
C LEU A 174 15.42 -18.39 0.56
N PRO A 175 15.46 -17.18 -0.07
CA PRO A 175 15.83 -17.07 -1.47
C PRO A 175 17.30 -17.28 -1.70
N LEU A 176 17.63 -17.91 -2.83
CA LEU A 176 18.99 -18.02 -3.36
C LEU A 176 19.41 -16.66 -3.88
N LEU A 177 20.59 -16.18 -3.49
CA LEU A 177 21.20 -14.94 -3.98
C LEU A 177 22.26 -15.20 -5.05
N GLY A 178 23.09 -16.20 -4.86
CA GLY A 178 24.17 -16.50 -5.79
C GLY A 178 25.04 -17.67 -5.34
N GLN A 179 26.05 -17.95 -6.13
CA GLN A 179 27.08 -18.94 -5.82
C GLN A 179 28.45 -18.25 -5.75
N ILE A 180 29.19 -18.48 -4.67
CA ILE A 180 30.54 -17.97 -4.51
C ILE A 180 31.45 -18.73 -5.47
N THR A 181 32.19 -17.98 -6.27
CA THR A 181 33.27 -18.47 -7.12
C THR A 181 34.59 -17.87 -6.65
N SER A 182 35.69 -18.27 -7.24
CA SER A 182 37.02 -17.68 -6.97
C SER A 182 37.12 -16.17 -7.20
N GLN A 183 36.10 -15.56 -7.83
CA GLN A 183 36.00 -14.11 -8.12
C GLN A 183 35.12 -13.35 -7.13
N LEU A 184 34.37 -14.06 -6.28
CA LEU A 184 33.46 -13.46 -5.31
C LEU A 184 33.99 -13.68 -3.90
N GLU A 185 34.13 -12.59 -3.14
CA GLU A 185 34.50 -12.65 -1.72
C GLU A 185 33.32 -13.16 -0.87
N ALA A 186 33.60 -14.12 0.02
CA ALA A 186 32.61 -14.65 0.94
C ALA A 186 32.18 -13.60 1.98
N GLY A 187 30.86 -13.53 2.26
CA GLY A 187 30.32 -12.75 3.37
C GLY A 187 29.92 -11.30 3.05
N ASN A 188 30.01 -10.86 1.79
CA ASN A 188 29.64 -9.48 1.39
C ASN A 188 28.89 -9.43 0.03
N LEU A 189 28.28 -10.53 -0.40
CA LEU A 189 27.64 -10.59 -1.71
C LEU A 189 26.45 -9.63 -1.82
N LEU A 190 25.60 -9.60 -0.81
CA LEU A 190 24.46 -8.68 -0.76
C LEU A 190 24.93 -7.23 -0.71
N MET A 191 25.95 -6.93 0.11
CA MET A 191 26.48 -5.57 0.22
C MET A 191 27.07 -5.08 -1.10
N ASN A 192 27.78 -5.95 -1.83
CA ASN A 192 28.34 -5.63 -3.15
C ASN A 192 27.22 -5.32 -4.16
N VAL A 193 26.15 -6.11 -4.16
CA VAL A 193 24.96 -5.87 -5.02
C VAL A 193 24.30 -4.53 -4.68
N ILE A 194 24.15 -4.20 -3.40
CA ILE A 194 23.58 -2.91 -2.98
C ILE A 194 24.46 -1.75 -3.45
N LEU A 195 25.76 -1.83 -3.23
CA LEU A 195 26.71 -0.78 -3.64
C LEU A 195 26.76 -0.61 -5.15
N GLU A 196 26.79 -1.69 -5.92
CA GLU A 196 26.75 -1.64 -7.38
C GLU A 196 25.51 -0.89 -7.87
N GLU A 197 24.33 -1.23 -7.36
CA GLU A 197 23.07 -0.58 -7.76
C GLU A 197 23.03 0.90 -7.35
N LEU A 198 23.41 1.23 -6.11
CA LEU A 198 23.41 2.59 -5.63
C LEU A 198 24.41 3.47 -6.39
N ASN A 199 25.64 2.96 -6.64
CA ASN A 199 26.68 3.71 -7.33
C ASN A 199 26.39 3.87 -8.82
N SER A 200 25.72 2.89 -9.45
CA SER A 200 25.31 3.01 -10.86
C SER A 200 24.28 4.13 -11.10
N ASN A 201 23.49 4.43 -10.08
CA ASN A 201 22.44 5.47 -10.12
C ASN A 201 22.89 6.78 -9.46
N ALA A 202 24.09 6.84 -8.87
CA ALA A 202 24.58 8.01 -8.12
C ALA A 202 25.08 9.11 -9.04
N ALA A 203 24.50 10.29 -8.94
CA ALA A 203 25.02 11.53 -9.51
C ALA A 203 25.95 12.25 -8.52
N GLY A 204 26.90 11.54 -7.88
CA GLY A 204 27.71 12.15 -6.83
C GLY A 204 28.83 11.27 -6.28
N ARG A 205 29.05 11.33 -4.97
CA ARG A 205 30.07 10.55 -4.27
C ARG A 205 29.82 9.06 -4.40
N GLU A 206 30.85 8.31 -4.80
CA GLU A 206 30.85 6.85 -4.77
C GLU A 206 30.80 6.35 -3.32
N LEU A 207 29.85 5.47 -3.04
CA LEU A 207 29.62 4.86 -1.72
C LEU A 207 30.50 3.61 -1.57
N CYS A 208 30.95 3.39 -0.33
CA CYS A 208 31.61 2.15 0.07
C CYS A 208 30.84 1.48 1.23
N ALA A 209 31.18 0.23 1.56
CA ALA A 209 30.48 -0.53 2.60
C ALA A 209 30.40 0.16 3.97
N LYS A 210 31.41 0.99 4.31
CA LYS A 210 31.44 1.75 5.58
C LYS A 210 30.43 2.90 5.63
N ASP A 211 29.96 3.35 4.47
CA ASP A 211 28.97 4.42 4.39
C ASP A 211 27.55 3.89 4.66
N ILE A 212 27.29 2.59 4.43
CA ILE A 212 26.00 1.94 4.70
C ILE A 212 25.92 1.59 6.17
N LEU A 213 24.88 2.10 6.84
CA LEU A 213 24.63 1.90 8.26
C LEU A 213 23.62 0.81 8.52
N ASP A 214 22.54 0.76 7.71
CA ASP A 214 21.43 -0.20 7.85
C ASP A 214 20.56 -0.21 6.59
N PHE A 215 19.56 -1.07 6.54
CA PHE A 215 18.61 -1.15 5.44
C PHE A 215 17.25 -1.70 5.87
N ASP A 216 16.20 -1.31 5.16
CA ASP A 216 14.89 -1.97 5.12
C ASP A 216 14.67 -2.47 3.69
N LEU A 217 15.01 -3.73 3.42
CA LEU A 217 14.90 -4.37 2.11
C LEU A 217 13.88 -5.50 2.12
N TYR A 218 13.13 -5.60 1.03
CA TYR A 218 12.06 -6.57 0.87
C TYR A 218 12.18 -7.27 -0.49
N LEU A 219 11.66 -8.51 -0.55
CA LEU A 219 11.50 -9.22 -1.82
C LEU A 219 10.36 -8.59 -2.63
N ALA A 220 10.52 -8.60 -3.94
CA ALA A 220 9.46 -8.22 -4.87
C ALA A 220 9.46 -9.17 -6.08
N ASP A 221 8.28 -9.39 -6.68
CA ASP A 221 8.17 -10.09 -7.97
C ASP A 221 8.82 -9.23 -9.07
N ALA A 222 9.79 -9.81 -9.78
CA ALA A 222 10.43 -9.15 -10.90
C ALA A 222 9.62 -9.21 -12.21
N THR A 223 8.45 -9.89 -12.18
CA THR A 223 7.57 -10.00 -13.34
C THR A 223 6.67 -8.75 -13.43
N PRO A 224 6.68 -8.01 -14.54
CA PRO A 224 5.84 -6.81 -14.67
C PRO A 224 4.34 -7.10 -14.55
N ALA A 225 3.60 -6.08 -14.10
CA ALA A 225 2.15 -6.07 -14.12
C ALA A 225 1.62 -6.14 -15.56
N CYS A 226 0.53 -6.85 -15.77
CA CYS A 226 -0.06 -6.99 -17.10
C CYS A 226 -1.58 -7.11 -17.05
N THR A 227 -2.21 -6.88 -18.19
CA THR A 227 -3.60 -7.32 -18.41
C THR A 227 -3.60 -8.68 -19.09
N PHE A 228 -4.67 -9.45 -18.86
CA PHE A 228 -4.90 -10.75 -19.49
C PHE A 228 -6.40 -11.02 -19.66
N GLY A 229 -6.74 -12.17 -20.22
CA GLY A 229 -8.10 -12.53 -20.60
C GLY A 229 -8.32 -12.33 -22.10
N VAL A 230 -9.44 -12.84 -22.61
CA VAL A 230 -9.76 -12.80 -24.06
C VAL A 230 -9.85 -11.34 -24.57
N HIS A 231 -10.31 -10.43 -23.69
CA HIS A 231 -10.49 -9.01 -23.99
C HIS A 231 -9.59 -8.10 -23.16
N ASN A 232 -8.56 -8.64 -22.50
CA ASN A 232 -7.70 -7.93 -21.53
C ASN A 232 -8.51 -7.32 -20.37
N GLU A 233 -9.54 -8.00 -19.92
CA GLU A 233 -10.47 -7.56 -18.88
C GLU A 233 -9.94 -7.71 -17.46
N PHE A 234 -8.89 -8.51 -17.28
CA PHE A 234 -8.26 -8.77 -15.98
C PHE A 234 -6.91 -8.09 -15.85
N ILE A 235 -6.52 -7.79 -14.62
CA ILE A 235 -5.19 -7.31 -14.24
C ILE A 235 -4.49 -8.43 -13.46
N SER A 236 -3.23 -8.71 -13.79
CA SER A 236 -2.36 -9.57 -12.99
C SER A 236 -1.18 -8.76 -12.48
N SER A 237 -1.09 -8.59 -11.19
CA SER A 237 0.01 -7.90 -10.50
C SER A 237 0.06 -8.32 -9.04
N GLY A 238 1.22 -8.26 -8.41
CA GLY A 238 1.26 -8.18 -6.95
C GLY A 238 0.83 -6.79 -6.47
N ARG A 239 0.52 -6.67 -5.19
CA ARG A 239 0.25 -5.39 -4.52
C ARG A 239 -0.96 -4.61 -5.08
N LEU A 240 -1.91 -5.31 -5.73
CA LEU A 240 -3.21 -4.70 -6.01
C LEU A 240 -3.83 -4.27 -4.68
N ASP A 241 -3.67 -5.12 -3.69
CA ASP A 241 -3.87 -4.82 -2.29
C ASP A 241 -2.60 -4.16 -1.72
N ASP A 242 -2.58 -2.85 -1.40
CA ASP A 242 -3.71 -1.94 -1.62
C ASP A 242 -3.30 -0.75 -2.53
N LEU A 243 -2.21 -0.94 -3.29
CA LEU A 243 -1.69 0.11 -4.20
C LEU A 243 -2.70 0.50 -5.30
N SER A 244 -3.65 -0.38 -5.64
CA SER A 244 -4.71 -0.04 -6.59
C SER A 244 -5.67 1.02 -6.04
N MET A 245 -5.98 0.98 -4.73
CA MET A 245 -6.80 2.00 -4.06
C MET A 245 -6.00 3.27 -3.81
N CYS A 246 -4.73 3.15 -3.39
CA CYS A 246 -3.81 4.29 -3.28
C CYS A 246 -3.77 5.10 -4.59
N TYR A 247 -3.61 4.39 -5.71
CA TYR A 247 -3.51 5.04 -7.03
C TYR A 247 -4.84 5.61 -7.49
N ALA A 248 -5.96 4.93 -7.23
CA ALA A 248 -7.30 5.45 -7.54
C ALA A 248 -7.60 6.74 -6.77
N GLY A 249 -7.26 6.78 -5.47
CA GLY A 249 -7.38 7.98 -4.64
C GLY A 249 -6.50 9.14 -5.13
N LEU A 250 -5.26 8.84 -5.54
CA LEU A 250 -4.34 9.82 -6.10
C LEU A 250 -4.86 10.40 -7.43
N GLU A 251 -5.31 9.55 -8.36
CA GLU A 251 -5.89 10.01 -9.63
C GLU A 251 -7.12 10.90 -9.39
N ALA A 252 -8.01 10.51 -8.48
CA ALA A 252 -9.19 11.29 -8.13
C ALA A 252 -8.81 12.65 -7.51
N LEU A 253 -7.89 12.69 -6.55
CA LEU A 253 -7.44 13.94 -5.93
C LEU A 253 -6.83 14.90 -6.95
N ILE A 254 -6.05 14.38 -7.91
CA ILE A 254 -5.42 15.21 -8.95
C ILE A 254 -6.47 15.74 -9.94
N ALA A 255 -7.41 14.89 -10.33
CA ALA A 255 -8.44 15.22 -11.32
C ALA A 255 -9.52 16.18 -10.80
N SER A 256 -9.72 16.26 -9.48
CA SER A 256 -10.76 17.07 -8.86
C SER A 256 -10.36 18.54 -8.77
N ASP A 257 -11.36 19.42 -8.78
CA ASP A 257 -11.20 20.84 -8.51
C ASP A 257 -11.30 21.14 -7.00
N THR A 258 -11.01 22.38 -6.62
CA THR A 258 -11.25 22.86 -5.25
C THR A 258 -12.75 23.03 -5.04
N THR A 259 -13.31 22.37 -4.05
CA THR A 259 -14.72 22.43 -3.66
C THR A 259 -14.90 23.16 -2.33
N ASP A 260 -16.10 23.15 -1.77
CA ASP A 260 -16.35 23.73 -0.44
C ASP A 260 -15.61 22.94 0.68
N THR A 261 -15.53 21.63 0.54
CA THR A 261 -14.95 20.71 1.53
C THR A 261 -13.46 20.51 1.31
N THR A 262 -12.68 20.43 2.38
CA THR A 262 -11.25 20.07 2.30
C THR A 262 -11.08 18.60 1.94
N GLN A 263 -10.39 18.34 0.83
CA GLN A 263 -10.10 16.99 0.31
C GLN A 263 -8.83 16.46 0.93
N VAL A 264 -8.86 15.20 1.38
CA VAL A 264 -7.73 14.53 2.05
C VAL A 264 -7.50 13.16 1.44
N LEU A 265 -6.26 12.89 1.01
CA LEU A 265 -5.80 11.56 0.68
C LEU A 265 -4.79 11.12 1.74
N ALA A 266 -5.12 10.10 2.52
CA ALA A 266 -4.31 9.58 3.62
C ALA A 266 -3.89 8.14 3.34
N LEU A 267 -2.61 7.93 3.02
CA LEU A 267 -2.06 6.63 2.64
C LEU A 267 -1.09 6.18 3.72
N PHE A 268 -1.45 5.11 4.40
CA PHE A 268 -0.77 4.60 5.59
C PHE A 268 0.23 3.49 5.25
N ASP A 269 1.05 3.14 6.22
CA ASP A 269 1.96 2.01 6.19
C ASP A 269 1.58 1.00 7.29
N ASN A 270 2.07 -0.22 7.18
CA ASN A 270 1.93 -1.29 8.17
C ASN A 270 0.49 -1.73 8.49
N GLU A 271 -0.44 -1.56 7.54
CA GLU A 271 -1.77 -2.13 7.66
C GLU A 271 -1.68 -3.65 7.84
N GLU A 272 -0.88 -4.30 7.01
CA GLU A 272 -0.66 -5.75 6.95
C GLU A 272 -0.05 -6.37 8.22
N THR A 273 0.38 -5.52 9.14
CA THR A 273 0.95 -5.90 10.44
C THR A 273 0.22 -5.27 11.63
N GLY A 274 -0.98 -4.72 11.40
CA GLY A 274 -1.90 -4.25 12.45
C GLY A 274 -1.87 -2.76 12.72
N SER A 275 -1.27 -1.93 11.87
CA SER A 275 -1.33 -0.44 11.91
C SER A 275 -0.74 0.24 13.16
N GLN A 276 -0.11 -0.48 14.10
CA GLN A 276 0.36 0.05 15.39
C GLN A 276 1.79 0.61 15.32
N THR A 277 2.03 1.51 14.37
CA THR A 277 3.31 2.20 14.17
C THR A 277 3.11 3.71 14.03
N LYS A 278 4.21 4.49 14.11
CA LYS A 278 4.15 5.96 13.95
C LYS A 278 3.65 6.42 12.56
N GLN A 279 3.67 5.55 11.55
CA GLN A 279 3.23 5.79 10.17
C GLN A 279 1.97 4.99 9.79
N GLY A 280 1.46 4.14 10.68
CA GLY A 280 0.24 3.35 10.48
C GLY A 280 -1.04 4.11 10.87
N ALA A 281 -2.19 3.52 10.55
CA ALA A 281 -3.50 4.11 10.86
C ALA A 281 -3.79 4.26 12.36
N GLY A 282 -3.15 3.47 13.22
CA GLY A 282 -3.21 3.61 14.67
C GLY A 282 -2.44 4.82 15.24
N SER A 283 -1.64 5.50 14.40
CA SER A 283 -0.93 6.71 14.80
C SER A 283 -1.86 7.92 14.90
N PRO A 284 -1.67 8.81 15.87
CA PRO A 284 -2.40 10.09 15.94
C PRO A 284 -1.95 11.11 14.87
N PHE A 285 -1.02 10.76 13.97
CA PHE A 285 -0.40 11.70 13.06
C PHE A 285 -1.41 12.38 12.12
N LEU A 286 -2.36 11.62 11.53
CA LEU A 286 -3.42 12.22 10.70
C LEU A 286 -4.25 13.21 11.52
N SER A 287 -4.72 12.83 12.72
CA SER A 287 -5.47 13.71 13.63
C SER A 287 -4.70 15.01 13.94
N PHE A 288 -3.38 14.90 14.18
CA PHE A 288 -2.54 16.09 14.40
C PHE A 288 -2.51 17.02 13.18
N MET A 289 -2.42 16.45 11.96
CA MET A 289 -2.41 17.27 10.74
C MET A 289 -3.75 17.95 10.50
N LEU A 290 -4.87 17.23 10.67
CA LEU A 290 -6.22 17.79 10.55
C LEU A 290 -6.44 18.93 11.57
N LYS A 291 -6.01 18.73 12.83
CA LYS A 291 -6.08 19.74 13.88
C LYS A 291 -5.22 20.96 13.56
N ARG A 292 -4.01 20.78 13.03
CA ARG A 292 -3.13 21.88 12.60
C ARG A 292 -3.77 22.72 11.48
N ILE A 293 -4.45 22.08 10.53
CA ILE A 293 -5.18 22.77 9.46
C ILE A 293 -6.32 23.60 10.08
N ALA A 294 -7.09 23.02 11.01
CA ALA A 294 -8.15 23.72 11.70
C ALA A 294 -7.66 24.97 12.44
N LEU A 295 -6.59 24.81 13.20
CA LEU A 295 -5.97 25.91 13.95
C LEU A 295 -5.41 26.99 13.02
N ALA A 296 -4.83 26.62 11.88
CA ALA A 296 -4.30 27.56 10.89
C ALA A 296 -5.40 28.40 10.20
N GLN A 297 -6.63 27.87 10.08
CA GLN A 297 -7.75 28.62 9.51
C GLN A 297 -8.54 29.44 10.52
N SER A 298 -8.75 28.91 11.72
CA SER A 298 -9.75 29.45 12.66
C SER A 298 -9.18 29.86 14.02
N ASN A 299 -7.93 29.49 14.30
CA ASN A 299 -7.22 29.72 15.57
C ASN A 299 -7.96 29.17 16.81
N THR A 300 -8.84 28.16 16.64
CA THR A 300 -9.59 27.52 17.73
C THR A 300 -9.67 26.01 17.53
N GLU A 301 -9.54 25.24 18.62
CA GLU A 301 -9.71 23.78 18.60
C GLU A 301 -11.16 23.35 18.32
N GLU A 302 -12.13 24.18 18.67
CA GLU A 302 -13.56 23.92 18.43
C GLU A 302 -13.84 23.69 16.95
N ALA A 303 -13.16 24.43 16.08
CA ALA A 303 -13.27 24.25 14.62
C ALA A 303 -12.84 22.84 14.15
N TYR A 304 -11.84 22.23 14.81
CA TYR A 304 -11.45 20.87 14.53
C TYR A 304 -12.55 19.87 14.89
N TYR A 305 -13.14 19.99 16.08
CA TYR A 305 -14.21 19.08 16.51
C TYR A 305 -15.46 19.20 15.64
N GLN A 306 -15.84 20.42 15.26
CA GLN A 306 -16.92 20.65 14.31
C GLN A 306 -16.63 20.06 12.93
N ALA A 307 -15.39 20.17 12.44
CA ALA A 307 -14.96 19.63 11.17
C ALA A 307 -14.99 18.09 11.14
N VAL A 308 -14.61 17.44 12.26
CA VAL A 308 -14.64 15.97 12.39
C VAL A 308 -16.10 15.46 12.33
N GLU A 309 -17.04 16.12 12.98
CA GLU A 309 -18.47 15.75 12.95
C GLU A 309 -19.09 15.87 11.54
N ARG A 310 -18.54 16.75 10.69
CA ARG A 310 -18.97 16.94 9.28
C ARG A 310 -18.18 16.10 8.30
N ALA A 311 -17.11 15.47 8.75
CA ALA A 311 -16.25 14.68 7.89
C ALA A 311 -16.91 13.38 7.42
N PHE A 312 -16.44 12.91 6.27
CA PHE A 312 -16.75 11.58 5.78
C PHE A 312 -15.46 10.90 5.28
N MET A 313 -15.27 9.63 5.65
CA MET A 313 -14.14 8.81 5.27
C MET A 313 -14.57 7.67 4.36
N ILE A 314 -13.87 7.50 3.25
CA ILE A 314 -13.83 6.27 2.50
C ILE A 314 -12.54 5.54 2.91
N SER A 315 -12.67 4.46 3.66
CA SER A 315 -11.59 3.51 3.93
C SER A 315 -11.55 2.54 2.75
N ALA A 316 -10.59 2.81 1.87
CA ALA A 316 -10.44 2.11 0.61
C ALA A 316 -9.37 1.02 0.77
N ASP A 317 -9.79 -0.23 0.74
CA ASP A 317 -8.97 -1.42 0.92
C ASP A 317 -9.67 -2.57 0.19
N ASN A 318 -8.94 -3.33 -0.64
CA ASN A 318 -9.54 -4.29 -1.55
C ASN A 318 -10.42 -5.33 -0.85
N ALA A 319 -11.36 -5.89 -1.61
CA ALA A 319 -12.33 -6.88 -1.15
C ALA A 319 -12.10 -8.23 -1.84
N HIS A 320 -12.58 -9.32 -1.24
CA HIS A 320 -12.48 -10.66 -1.80
C HIS A 320 -13.51 -10.87 -2.91
N ALA A 321 -13.05 -11.07 -4.16
CA ALA A 321 -13.92 -11.48 -5.25
C ALA A 321 -14.38 -12.93 -5.04
N TRP A 322 -15.63 -13.23 -5.45
CA TRP A 322 -16.14 -14.59 -5.48
C TRP A 322 -15.24 -15.50 -6.33
N HIS A 323 -14.80 -16.61 -5.74
CA HIS A 323 -13.86 -17.51 -6.40
C HIS A 323 -14.63 -18.67 -7.06
N PRO A 324 -14.56 -18.83 -8.39
CA PRO A 324 -15.39 -19.79 -9.11
C PRO A 324 -15.14 -21.26 -8.73
N ASN A 325 -13.95 -21.58 -8.21
CA ASN A 325 -13.59 -22.95 -7.80
C ASN A 325 -13.90 -23.24 -6.32
N TYR A 326 -14.29 -22.22 -5.52
CA TYR A 326 -14.53 -22.35 -4.08
C TYR A 326 -15.79 -21.57 -3.65
N PRO A 327 -16.93 -21.75 -4.33
CA PRO A 327 -18.16 -20.98 -4.06
C PRO A 327 -18.65 -21.15 -2.63
N GLU A 328 -18.40 -22.31 -2.01
CA GLU A 328 -18.81 -22.63 -0.64
C GLU A 328 -18.07 -21.84 0.45
N LYS A 329 -17.03 -21.08 0.09
CA LYS A 329 -16.28 -20.22 1.03
C LYS A 329 -16.91 -18.85 1.21
N TYR A 330 -17.92 -18.52 0.43
CA TYR A 330 -18.54 -17.20 0.39
C TYR A 330 -19.96 -17.21 0.94
N ASP A 331 -20.42 -16.06 1.41
CA ASP A 331 -21.83 -15.88 1.72
C ASP A 331 -22.68 -16.09 0.45
N PRO A 332 -23.79 -16.85 0.54
CA PRO A 332 -24.56 -17.22 -0.65
C PRO A 332 -25.23 -16.05 -1.37
N THR A 333 -25.40 -14.89 -0.71
CA THR A 333 -26.13 -13.73 -1.25
C THR A 333 -25.32 -12.44 -1.28
N ASN A 334 -24.19 -12.37 -0.55
CA ASN A 334 -23.36 -11.15 -0.41
C ASN A 334 -21.92 -11.42 -0.85
N HIS A 335 -21.73 -11.87 -2.07
CA HIS A 335 -20.42 -12.19 -2.64
C HIS A 335 -20.16 -11.34 -3.89
N PRO A 336 -19.11 -10.51 -3.90
CA PRO A 336 -18.85 -9.61 -5.02
C PRO A 336 -18.17 -10.32 -6.18
N MET A 337 -18.49 -9.87 -7.40
CA MET A 337 -17.94 -10.37 -8.65
C MET A 337 -16.89 -9.41 -9.20
N LEU A 338 -15.87 -9.94 -9.89
CA LEU A 338 -14.95 -9.14 -10.70
C LEU A 338 -15.75 -8.39 -11.78
N GLY A 339 -15.46 -7.09 -11.95
CA GLY A 339 -16.14 -6.24 -12.93
C GLY A 339 -17.50 -5.71 -12.49
N GLY A 340 -17.94 -6.03 -11.27
CA GLY A 340 -19.24 -5.61 -10.74
C GLY A 340 -19.21 -4.23 -10.03
N GLY A 341 -18.10 -3.54 -10.04
CA GLY A 341 -17.90 -2.24 -9.41
C GLY A 341 -17.45 -2.30 -7.95
N PRO A 342 -17.25 -1.15 -7.31
CA PRO A 342 -16.82 -1.05 -5.93
C PRO A 342 -17.71 -1.82 -4.96
N VAL A 343 -17.09 -2.39 -3.94
CA VAL A 343 -17.70 -3.29 -2.97
C VAL A 343 -17.74 -2.63 -1.60
N ILE A 344 -18.93 -2.44 -1.03
CA ILE A 344 -19.10 -2.01 0.38
C ILE A 344 -18.93 -3.22 1.27
N LYS A 345 -18.06 -3.14 2.26
CA LYS A 345 -17.75 -4.22 3.21
C LYS A 345 -18.53 -4.05 4.51
N PHE A 346 -19.21 -5.10 4.99
CA PHE A 346 -19.95 -5.13 6.26
C PHE A 346 -19.43 -6.24 7.16
N ASN A 347 -19.43 -5.98 8.46
CA ASN A 347 -19.10 -6.98 9.48
C ASN A 347 -19.85 -6.72 10.78
N ALA A 348 -20.60 -7.70 11.26
CA ALA A 348 -21.37 -7.59 12.51
C ALA A 348 -20.49 -7.40 13.76
N ALA A 349 -19.22 -7.87 13.72
CA ALA A 349 -18.25 -7.66 14.80
C ALA A 349 -17.51 -6.31 14.70
N GLN A 350 -18.00 -5.38 13.84
CA GLN A 350 -17.45 -4.03 13.66
C GLN A 350 -15.95 -4.01 13.28
N LYS A 351 -15.53 -4.99 12.49
CA LYS A 351 -14.18 -5.00 11.91
C LYS A 351 -14.02 -4.03 10.73
N TYR A 352 -15.15 -3.51 10.25
CA TYR A 352 -15.26 -2.45 9.24
C TYR A 352 -16.02 -1.27 9.83
N ALA A 353 -15.71 -0.07 9.39
CA ALA A 353 -16.38 1.16 9.83
C ALA A 353 -17.78 1.35 9.22
N SER A 354 -18.15 0.51 8.23
CA SER A 354 -19.42 0.63 7.52
C SER A 354 -20.64 0.38 8.41
N ASP A 355 -21.62 1.28 8.29
CA ASP A 355 -22.96 1.13 8.80
C ASP A 355 -24.00 1.41 7.70
N ALA A 356 -25.28 1.34 8.02
CA ALA A 356 -26.34 1.56 7.03
C ALA A 356 -26.34 2.98 6.45
N VAL A 357 -25.94 3.98 7.24
CA VAL A 357 -25.92 5.40 6.82
C VAL A 357 -24.74 5.63 5.87
N SER A 358 -23.55 5.23 6.27
CA SER A 358 -22.33 5.40 5.45
C SER A 358 -22.40 4.59 4.17
N ALA A 359 -22.96 3.38 4.20
CA ALA A 359 -23.21 2.57 3.03
C ALA A 359 -24.21 3.22 2.05
N ALA A 360 -25.26 3.85 2.55
CA ALA A 360 -26.22 4.59 1.73
C ALA A 360 -25.56 5.81 1.06
N VAL A 361 -24.68 6.52 1.77
CA VAL A 361 -23.90 7.64 1.18
C VAL A 361 -23.03 7.13 0.04
N PHE A 362 -22.26 6.07 0.26
CA PHE A 362 -21.36 5.54 -0.78
C PHE A 362 -22.14 4.96 -1.98
N ALA A 363 -23.25 4.26 -1.75
CA ALA A 363 -24.11 3.79 -2.84
C ALA A 363 -24.69 4.95 -3.66
N GLY A 364 -25.08 6.06 -2.99
CA GLY A 364 -25.51 7.29 -3.68
C GLY A 364 -24.40 7.94 -4.52
N LEU A 365 -23.14 7.90 -4.06
CA LEU A 365 -21.98 8.36 -4.85
C LEU A 365 -21.78 7.48 -6.10
N CYS A 366 -21.91 6.16 -5.97
CA CYS A 366 -21.85 5.24 -7.10
C CYS A 366 -22.96 5.53 -8.12
N GLU A 367 -24.19 5.77 -7.67
CA GLU A 367 -25.31 6.13 -8.54
C GLU A 367 -25.04 7.44 -9.29
N LYS A 368 -24.57 8.49 -8.61
CA LYS A 368 -24.20 9.78 -9.22
C LYS A 368 -23.07 9.62 -10.25
N ALA A 369 -22.08 8.79 -9.96
CA ALA A 369 -20.97 8.49 -10.87
C ALA A 369 -21.37 7.57 -12.04
N GLY A 370 -22.60 7.03 -12.05
CA GLY A 370 -23.06 6.04 -13.04
C GLY A 370 -22.28 4.72 -12.98
N VAL A 371 -21.96 4.26 -11.77
CA VAL A 371 -21.13 3.08 -11.51
C VAL A 371 -21.93 2.05 -10.72
N PRO A 372 -21.85 0.75 -11.07
CA PRO A 372 -22.46 -0.31 -10.26
C PRO A 372 -21.80 -0.38 -8.88
N CYS A 373 -22.52 -0.90 -7.88
CA CYS A 373 -22.04 -1.05 -6.52
C CYS A 373 -22.46 -2.39 -5.95
N GLN A 374 -21.53 -3.05 -5.26
CA GLN A 374 -21.72 -4.37 -4.68
C GLN A 374 -21.64 -4.32 -3.15
N ARG A 375 -22.02 -5.41 -2.50
CA ARG A 375 -21.93 -5.60 -1.05
C ARG A 375 -21.22 -6.90 -0.73
N PHE A 376 -20.44 -6.87 0.35
CA PHE A 376 -19.70 -8.02 0.85
C PHE A 376 -19.98 -8.24 2.34
N VAL A 377 -20.25 -9.50 2.68
CA VAL A 377 -20.24 -10.00 4.05
C VAL A 377 -19.45 -11.31 4.02
N ASN A 378 -18.65 -11.59 5.02
CA ASN A 378 -17.97 -12.86 5.13
C ASN A 378 -18.96 -14.03 5.29
N HIS A 379 -18.61 -15.21 4.76
CA HIS A 379 -19.28 -16.44 5.18
C HIS A 379 -19.24 -16.54 6.72
N SER A 380 -20.36 -16.90 7.36
CA SER A 380 -20.51 -16.80 8.83
C SER A 380 -19.52 -17.63 9.61
N ASP A 381 -19.03 -18.73 9.03
CA ASP A 381 -18.02 -19.61 9.65
C ASP A 381 -16.57 -19.21 9.31
N VAL A 382 -16.38 -18.15 8.50
CA VAL A 382 -15.04 -17.65 8.13
C VAL A 382 -14.73 -16.39 8.92
N ALA A 383 -13.67 -16.44 9.70
CA ALA A 383 -13.16 -15.24 10.39
C ALA A 383 -12.61 -14.25 9.36
N GLY A 384 -13.28 -13.10 9.22
CA GLY A 384 -12.81 -12.02 8.36
C GLY A 384 -11.59 -11.28 8.93
N GLY A 385 -10.83 -10.64 8.07
CA GLY A 385 -9.82 -9.65 8.43
C GLY A 385 -10.48 -8.37 9.00
N SER A 386 -9.65 -7.41 9.33
CA SER A 386 -10.02 -6.04 9.68
C SER A 386 -9.32 -5.11 8.69
N THR A 387 -9.71 -3.85 8.64
CA THR A 387 -9.13 -2.83 7.78
C THR A 387 -8.65 -1.64 8.60
N LEU A 388 -8.00 -0.68 7.95
CA LEU A 388 -7.61 0.58 8.59
C LEU A 388 -8.81 1.43 9.04
N GLY A 389 -10.01 1.24 8.47
CA GLY A 389 -11.19 2.06 8.69
C GLY A 389 -11.70 2.05 10.13
N ASN A 390 -11.84 0.87 10.74
CA ASN A 390 -12.27 0.77 12.13
C ASN A 390 -11.20 1.32 13.11
N ILE A 391 -9.91 1.20 12.78
CA ILE A 391 -8.81 1.75 13.56
C ILE A 391 -8.86 3.28 13.54
N LEU A 392 -9.03 3.87 12.35
CA LEU A 392 -9.17 5.32 12.20
C LEU A 392 -10.43 5.84 12.89
N ALA A 393 -11.58 5.21 12.69
CA ALA A 393 -12.84 5.61 13.32
C ALA A 393 -12.81 5.53 14.85
N SER A 394 -11.96 4.68 15.44
CA SER A 394 -11.76 4.62 16.88
C SER A 394 -10.86 5.74 17.42
N SER A 395 -9.95 6.28 16.59
CA SER A 395 -9.02 7.35 16.97
C SER A 395 -9.53 8.75 16.60
N ILE A 396 -10.27 8.86 15.50
CA ILE A 396 -10.95 10.08 15.03
C ILE A 396 -12.42 9.71 14.83
N PRO A 397 -13.35 10.16 15.70
CA PRO A 397 -14.74 9.71 15.71
C PRO A 397 -15.53 10.31 14.54
N LEU A 398 -15.27 9.86 13.33
CA LEU A 398 -15.88 10.33 12.09
C LEU A 398 -16.72 9.24 11.42
N ARG A 399 -17.67 9.68 10.57
CA ARG A 399 -18.46 8.77 9.75
C ARG A 399 -17.59 8.19 8.64
N GLY A 400 -17.74 6.90 8.36
CA GLY A 400 -16.95 6.27 7.30
C GLY A 400 -17.56 4.99 6.74
N VAL A 401 -17.11 4.64 5.57
CA VAL A 401 -17.44 3.40 4.87
C VAL A 401 -16.17 2.65 4.51
N ASP A 402 -16.13 1.35 4.77
CA ASP A 402 -15.11 0.46 4.23
C ASP A 402 -15.55 -0.11 2.89
N MET A 403 -14.74 0.11 1.89
CA MET A 403 -15.00 -0.36 0.53
C MET A 403 -13.71 -0.77 -0.18
N GLY A 404 -13.82 -1.48 -1.29
CA GLY A 404 -12.68 -1.78 -2.15
C GLY A 404 -13.09 -2.40 -3.47
N ASN A 405 -12.13 -2.62 -4.35
CA ASN A 405 -12.34 -3.42 -5.56
C ASN A 405 -12.25 -4.91 -5.22
N ALA A 406 -13.07 -5.70 -5.88
CA ALA A 406 -13.02 -7.15 -5.75
C ALA A 406 -11.74 -7.69 -6.44
N ILE A 407 -10.94 -8.48 -5.71
CA ILE A 407 -9.76 -9.16 -6.25
C ILE A 407 -9.74 -10.63 -5.86
N LEU A 408 -9.12 -11.46 -6.70
CA LEU A 408 -8.81 -12.86 -6.40
C LEU A 408 -7.37 -12.99 -5.92
N ALA A 409 -7.14 -14.02 -5.11
CA ALA A 409 -5.82 -14.36 -4.59
C ALA A 409 -5.14 -13.19 -3.84
N MET A 410 -5.92 -12.41 -3.08
CA MET A 410 -5.38 -11.39 -2.16
C MET A 410 -4.22 -11.96 -1.34
N HIS A 411 -3.13 -11.19 -1.18
CA HIS A 411 -1.88 -11.61 -0.53
C HIS A 411 -1.05 -12.66 -1.30
N SER A 412 -1.43 -13.00 -2.52
CA SER A 412 -0.54 -13.75 -3.42
C SER A 412 0.61 -12.86 -3.91
N CYS A 413 1.73 -13.47 -4.27
CA CYS A 413 2.79 -12.78 -5.01
C CYS A 413 2.25 -12.11 -6.31
N ARG A 414 1.16 -12.68 -6.88
CA ARG A 414 0.36 -12.09 -7.97
C ARG A 414 -1.12 -12.28 -7.70
N GLU A 415 -1.82 -11.18 -7.67
CA GLU A 415 -3.25 -11.06 -7.46
C GLU A 415 -3.95 -10.82 -8.79
N THR A 416 -5.26 -11.01 -8.81
CA THR A 416 -6.08 -10.79 -10.02
C THR A 416 -7.18 -9.79 -9.71
N GLY A 417 -7.19 -8.68 -10.44
CA GLY A 417 -8.23 -7.66 -10.38
C GLY A 417 -8.96 -7.48 -11.72
N SER A 418 -9.94 -6.59 -11.76
CA SER A 418 -10.66 -6.20 -12.97
C SER A 418 -10.26 -4.81 -13.45
N VAL A 419 -10.04 -4.69 -14.76
CA VAL A 419 -9.80 -3.39 -15.43
C VAL A 419 -10.98 -2.44 -15.22
N ALA A 420 -12.21 -2.96 -15.31
CA ALA A 420 -13.42 -2.16 -15.15
C ALA A 420 -13.56 -1.60 -13.73
N ASP A 421 -13.27 -2.43 -12.71
CA ASP A 421 -13.43 -2.03 -11.31
C ASP A 421 -12.50 -0.88 -10.93
N HIS A 422 -11.24 -0.89 -11.42
CA HIS A 422 -10.35 0.24 -11.20
C HIS A 422 -10.89 1.55 -11.82
N VAL A 423 -11.41 1.47 -13.05
CA VAL A 423 -12.01 2.64 -13.72
C VAL A 423 -13.23 3.15 -12.94
N PHE A 424 -14.08 2.26 -12.46
CA PHE A 424 -15.25 2.58 -11.66
C PHE A 424 -14.86 3.25 -10.34
N CYS A 425 -13.86 2.71 -9.66
CA CYS A 425 -13.36 3.24 -8.40
C CYS A 425 -12.86 4.68 -8.55
N VAL A 426 -12.04 4.96 -9.58
CA VAL A 426 -11.56 6.34 -9.86
C VAL A 426 -12.72 7.29 -10.11
N LYS A 427 -13.78 6.88 -10.85
CA LYS A 427 -14.96 7.72 -11.07
C LYS A 427 -15.69 8.05 -9.77
N VAL A 428 -15.92 7.06 -8.90
CA VAL A 428 -16.61 7.29 -7.62
C VAL A 428 -15.78 8.16 -6.69
N PHE A 429 -14.48 7.96 -6.64
CA PHE A 429 -13.58 8.79 -5.83
C PHE A 429 -13.51 10.24 -6.34
N THR A 430 -13.56 10.43 -7.66
CA THR A 430 -13.65 11.78 -8.26
C THR A 430 -14.99 12.45 -7.90
N GLU A 431 -16.11 11.72 -7.97
CA GLU A 431 -17.41 12.22 -7.54
C GLU A 431 -17.45 12.58 -6.06
N PHE A 432 -16.75 11.80 -5.22
CA PHE A 432 -16.65 12.08 -3.78
C PHE A 432 -15.88 13.36 -3.47
N TYR A 433 -14.90 13.70 -4.29
CA TYR A 433 -14.11 14.93 -4.15
C TYR A 433 -14.72 16.13 -4.90
N SER A 434 -15.83 15.95 -5.61
CA SER A 434 -16.50 17.00 -6.40
C SER A 434 -17.43 17.89 -5.60
#